data_fb8b7381bbd6f9f15eaa6fbebbc8a53c
#
_entry.id   fb8b7381bbd6f9f15eaa6fbebbc8a53c
#
_cell.length_a   1.000
_cell.length_b   1.000
_cell.length_c   1.000
_cell.angle_alpha   90.00
_cell.angle_beta   90.00
_cell.angle_gamma   90.00
#
_symmetry.space_group_name_H-M   'P 1'
#
loop_
_entity.id
_entity.type
_entity.pdbx_description
1 polymer ?
#
loop_
_entity_poly.entity_id
_entity_poly.type
_entity_poly.pdbx_seq_one_letter_code
_entity_poly.pdbx_strand_id
1 'polypeptide(L)'
;KVEYYQISSVHLDQILALAASTSPSASHNLPGDLFVWREYDRLVMSPAANMPAAFSLRLITGPGTFPLDNGWTITVEETLCPDPPEQGEYAWHIAQSTVTYPLILRPRQVGDQLRLPGRRTKTLKKWYIDEKIPRQNREMLPVLADEAGLLGAAGLGPNYPRLAQPGQ
;
A
#
# COMPACT_ATOMS: atom_id res chain seq x y z
N LYS A 1 26.47 13.79 -14.79
CA LYS A 1 26.53 12.92 -15.97
C LYS A 1 25.14 12.92 -16.56
N VAL A 2 24.95 13.50 -17.75
CA VAL A 2 23.65 13.47 -18.44
C VAL A 2 23.57 12.13 -19.14
N GLU A 3 22.67 11.27 -18.74
CA GLU A 3 22.39 10.01 -19.43
C GLU A 3 21.42 10.30 -20.59
N TYR A 4 21.85 10.03 -21.82
CA TYR A 4 21.01 10.14 -22.99
C TYR A 4 20.26 8.82 -23.20
N TYR A 5 18.96 8.85 -23.05
CA TYR A 5 18.12 7.71 -23.36
C TYR A 5 17.82 7.67 -24.86
N GLN A 6 17.99 6.50 -25.48
CA GLN A 6 17.70 6.30 -26.92
C GLN A 6 16.18 6.14 -27.13
N ILE A 7 15.45 7.23 -27.01
CA ILE A 7 14.00 7.24 -27.27
C ILE A 7 13.80 7.45 -28.78
N SER A 8 13.19 6.46 -29.45
CA SER A 8 12.83 6.52 -30.87
C SER A 8 11.38 6.98 -31.07
N SER A 9 10.97 7.24 -32.33
CA SER A 9 9.59 7.56 -32.69
C SER A 9 8.59 6.51 -32.20
N VAL A 10 8.95 5.22 -32.24
CA VAL A 10 8.11 4.12 -31.75
C VAL A 10 7.79 4.30 -30.26
N HIS A 11 8.79 4.70 -29.46
CA HIS A 11 8.58 4.95 -28.02
C HIS A 11 7.70 6.18 -27.78
N LEU A 12 7.83 7.23 -28.61
CA LEU A 12 6.95 8.39 -28.54
C LEU A 12 5.50 8.02 -28.87
N ASP A 13 5.28 7.20 -29.90
CA ASP A 13 3.95 6.69 -30.25
C ASP A 13 3.33 5.86 -29.12
N GLN A 14 4.13 5.03 -28.45
CA GLN A 14 3.70 4.29 -27.26
C GLN A 14 3.29 5.21 -26.10
N ILE A 15 4.07 6.28 -25.84
CA ILE A 15 3.75 7.28 -24.81
C ILE A 15 2.47 8.02 -25.16
N LEU A 16 2.29 8.41 -26.43
CA LEU A 16 1.07 9.08 -26.89
C LEU A 16 -0.15 8.16 -26.80
N ALA A 17 0.00 6.90 -27.20
CA ALA A 17 -1.06 5.89 -27.03
C ALA A 17 -1.43 5.68 -25.56
N LEU A 18 -0.43 5.70 -24.66
CA LEU A 18 -0.63 5.64 -23.23
C LEU A 18 -1.40 6.85 -22.70
N ALA A 19 -1.07 8.06 -23.19
CA ALA A 19 -1.76 9.29 -22.85
C ALA A 19 -3.23 9.27 -23.28
N ALA A 20 -3.52 8.72 -24.46
CA ALA A 20 -4.86 8.60 -25.02
C ALA A 20 -5.65 7.41 -24.43
N SER A 21 -5.01 6.48 -23.72
CA SER A 21 -5.64 5.29 -23.16
C SER A 21 -6.71 5.64 -22.14
N THR A 22 -7.79 4.90 -22.13
CA THR A 22 -8.81 4.97 -21.07
C THR A 22 -8.46 4.11 -19.85
N SER A 23 -7.42 3.28 -19.95
CA SER A 23 -6.94 2.46 -18.83
C SER A 23 -6.15 3.31 -17.83
N PRO A 24 -6.60 3.43 -16.58
CA PRO A 24 -5.97 4.31 -15.59
C PRO A 24 -4.63 3.78 -15.05
N SER A 25 -4.18 2.62 -15.50
CA SER A 25 -2.95 1.96 -15.01
C SER A 25 -2.16 1.28 -16.13
N ALA A 26 -2.32 1.75 -17.37
CA ALA A 26 -1.51 1.27 -18.49
C ALA A 26 -0.06 1.74 -18.35
N SER A 27 0.90 0.94 -18.83
CA SER A 27 2.33 1.19 -18.67
C SER A 27 3.16 0.60 -19.80
N HIS A 28 4.35 1.16 -20.04
CA HIS A 28 5.36 0.66 -20.97
C HIS A 28 6.77 0.77 -20.39
N ASN A 29 7.63 -0.16 -20.78
CA ASN A 29 9.06 -0.05 -20.57
C ASN A 29 9.67 0.73 -21.72
N LEU A 30 10.59 1.63 -21.40
CA LEU A 30 11.35 2.41 -22.36
C LEU A 30 12.85 2.05 -22.29
N PRO A 31 13.65 2.32 -23.31
CA PRO A 31 15.09 2.13 -23.26
C PRO A 31 15.75 2.89 -22.09
N GLY A 32 16.89 2.38 -21.62
CA GLY A 32 17.63 2.97 -20.51
C GLY A 32 16.98 2.74 -19.15
N ASP A 33 16.33 1.59 -18.99
CA ASP A 33 15.63 1.22 -17.74
C ASP A 33 14.62 2.27 -17.26
N LEU A 34 14.02 3.00 -18.20
CA LEU A 34 12.92 3.90 -17.93
C LEU A 34 11.59 3.17 -17.98
N PHE A 35 10.73 3.51 -17.05
CA PHE A 35 9.36 3.03 -16.98
C PHE A 35 8.40 4.21 -17.09
N VAL A 36 7.41 4.12 -17.98
CA VAL A 36 6.33 5.12 -18.11
C VAL A 36 4.99 4.48 -17.83
N TRP A 37 4.17 5.15 -17.04
CA TRP A 37 2.83 4.68 -16.72
C TRP A 37 1.82 5.81 -16.65
N ARG A 38 0.57 5.46 -16.86
CA ARG A 38 -0.54 6.37 -16.63
C ARG A 38 -1.01 6.22 -15.18
N GLU A 39 -1.12 7.34 -14.52
CA GLU A 39 -1.67 7.48 -13.19
C GLU A 39 -2.88 8.41 -13.25
N TYR A 40 -4.05 7.83 -13.53
CA TYR A 40 -5.30 8.56 -13.78
C TYR A 40 -5.18 9.58 -14.92
N ASP A 41 -5.03 10.86 -14.63
CA ASP A 41 -4.92 11.98 -15.54
C ASP A 41 -3.47 12.41 -15.84
N ARG A 42 -2.49 11.68 -15.28
CA ARG A 42 -1.06 12.00 -15.41
C ARG A 42 -0.31 10.89 -16.13
N LEU A 43 0.74 11.29 -16.83
CA LEU A 43 1.82 10.40 -17.24
C LEU A 43 3.00 10.60 -16.29
N VAL A 44 3.47 9.51 -15.75
CA VAL A 44 4.64 9.49 -14.87
C VAL A 44 5.73 8.68 -15.55
N MET A 45 6.95 9.19 -15.54
CA MET A 45 8.13 8.51 -16.06
C MET A 45 9.18 8.48 -14.96
N SER A 46 9.78 7.32 -14.74
CA SER A 46 10.81 7.13 -13.72
C SER A 46 11.79 6.03 -14.14
N PRO A 47 13.06 6.12 -13.74
CA PRO A 47 13.95 4.97 -13.79
C PRO A 47 13.36 3.77 -13.07
N ALA A 48 13.56 2.56 -13.63
CA ALA A 48 13.07 1.33 -13.00
C ALA A 48 13.62 1.13 -11.59
N ALA A 49 14.86 1.58 -11.35
CA ALA A 49 15.48 1.56 -10.02
C ALA A 49 14.74 2.40 -8.96
N ASN A 50 13.94 3.39 -9.38
CA ASN A 50 13.15 4.23 -8.49
C ASN A 50 11.70 3.76 -8.35
N MET A 51 11.37 2.62 -8.99
CA MET A 51 10.02 2.05 -8.84
C MET A 51 9.83 1.54 -7.42
N PRO A 52 8.64 1.74 -6.86
CA PRO A 52 8.31 1.21 -5.55
C PRO A 52 8.52 -0.31 -5.49
N ALA A 53 9.35 -0.77 -4.57
CA ALA A 53 9.63 -2.18 -4.40
C ALA A 53 8.65 -2.82 -3.41
N ALA A 54 8.22 -4.05 -3.72
CA ALA A 54 7.60 -4.91 -2.73
C ALA A 54 8.61 -5.23 -1.61
N PHE A 55 8.11 -5.57 -0.44
CA PHE A 55 8.94 -5.96 0.69
C PHE A 55 8.67 -7.41 1.08
N SER A 56 9.63 -8.00 1.81
CA SER A 56 9.52 -9.38 2.29
C SER A 56 8.55 -9.49 3.46
N LEU A 57 7.86 -10.63 3.57
CA LEU A 57 7.03 -10.95 4.73
C LEU A 57 7.87 -10.92 6.01
N ARG A 58 7.31 -10.32 7.06
CA ARG A 58 7.93 -10.26 8.38
C ARG A 58 6.95 -10.68 9.48
N LEU A 59 7.42 -11.49 10.40
CA LEU A 59 6.68 -11.83 11.62
C LEU A 59 7.03 -10.84 12.72
N ILE A 60 6.02 -10.38 13.45
CA ILE A 60 6.12 -9.49 14.61
C ILE A 60 5.60 -10.27 15.81
N THR A 61 6.47 -10.52 16.77
CA THR A 61 6.18 -11.34 17.95
C THR A 61 5.81 -10.52 19.19
N GLY A 62 5.87 -9.20 19.09
CA GLY A 62 5.55 -8.29 20.20
C GLY A 62 5.77 -6.83 19.82
N PRO A 63 5.58 -5.89 20.74
CA PRO A 63 5.86 -4.47 20.52
C PRO A 63 7.30 -4.21 20.07
N GLY A 64 7.49 -3.18 19.26
CA GLY A 64 8.80 -2.80 18.73
C GLY A 64 8.74 -2.02 17.43
N THR A 65 9.90 -1.71 16.89
CA THR A 65 10.07 -0.99 15.62
C THR A 65 10.69 -1.91 14.56
N PHE A 66 10.04 -2.00 13.41
CA PHE A 66 10.32 -2.98 12.36
C PHE A 66 10.57 -2.25 11.02
N PRO A 67 11.84 -1.96 10.67
CA PRO A 67 12.16 -1.42 9.35
C PRO A 67 11.96 -2.48 8.27
N LEU A 68 11.43 -2.06 7.12
CA LEU A 68 11.23 -2.87 5.93
C LEU A 68 12.26 -2.53 4.86
N ASP A 69 12.54 -3.50 3.99
CA ASP A 69 13.50 -3.38 2.88
C ASP A 69 13.07 -2.34 1.82
N ASN A 70 11.81 -1.96 1.77
CA ASN A 70 11.29 -0.92 0.88
C ASN A 70 11.30 0.51 1.50
N GLY A 71 11.95 0.70 2.65
CA GLY A 71 12.08 1.99 3.33
C GLY A 71 10.96 2.35 4.30
N TRP A 72 9.89 1.53 4.41
CA TRP A 72 8.90 1.71 5.46
C TRP A 72 9.44 1.29 6.82
N THR A 73 8.92 1.92 7.87
CA THR A 73 9.13 1.49 9.25
C THR A 73 7.78 1.35 9.93
N ILE A 74 7.55 0.19 10.54
CA ILE A 74 6.33 -0.09 11.30
C ILE A 74 6.68 -0.11 12.78
N THR A 75 5.96 0.65 13.58
CA THR A 75 6.08 0.64 15.03
C THR A 75 4.81 0.05 15.64
N VAL A 76 4.98 -0.90 16.53
CA VAL A 76 3.92 -1.52 17.32
C VAL A 76 4.16 -1.19 18.78
N GLU A 77 3.21 -0.54 19.42
CA GLU A 77 3.29 -0.11 20.81
C GLU A 77 2.03 -0.51 21.57
N GLU A 78 2.17 -0.82 22.85
CA GLU A 78 1.04 -0.96 23.76
C GLU A 78 0.79 0.36 24.45
N THR A 79 -0.41 0.88 24.29
CA THR A 79 -0.81 2.18 24.85
C THR A 79 -2.30 2.18 25.15
N LEU A 80 -2.72 3.08 26.00
CA LEU A 80 -4.16 3.32 26.18
C LEU A 80 -4.71 4.05 24.97
N CYS A 81 -5.86 3.59 24.46
CA CYS A 81 -6.54 4.26 23.38
C CYS A 81 -7.03 5.63 23.83
N PRO A 82 -6.63 6.73 23.18
CA PRO A 82 -7.09 8.07 23.51
C PRO A 82 -8.59 8.25 23.26
N ASP A 83 -9.17 9.28 23.88
CA ASP A 83 -10.56 9.68 23.64
C ASP A 83 -10.59 11.13 23.10
N PRO A 84 -11.01 11.34 21.85
CA PRO A 84 -11.39 10.35 20.83
C PRO A 84 -10.20 9.55 20.30
N PRO A 85 -10.43 8.31 19.82
CA PRO A 85 -9.37 7.51 19.21
C PRO A 85 -8.81 8.20 17.97
N GLU A 86 -7.50 8.36 17.90
CA GLU A 86 -6.83 8.80 16.68
C GLU A 86 -6.73 7.64 15.71
N GLN A 87 -7.46 7.72 14.61
CA GLN A 87 -7.43 6.73 13.54
C GLN A 87 -7.08 7.41 12.23
N GLY A 88 -6.12 6.85 11.54
CA GLY A 88 -5.65 7.38 10.28
C GLY A 88 -5.31 6.28 9.27
N GLU A 89 -4.86 6.71 8.10
CA GLU A 89 -4.43 5.78 7.06
C GLU A 89 -3.17 5.01 7.45
N TYR A 90 -2.35 5.55 8.35
CA TYR A 90 -1.03 5.02 8.72
C TYR A 90 -0.82 4.85 10.23
N ALA A 91 -1.76 5.27 11.06
CA ALA A 91 -1.72 5.10 12.51
C ALA A 91 -3.05 4.59 13.01
N TRP A 92 -3.04 3.50 13.79
CA TRP A 92 -4.25 2.82 14.23
C TRP A 92 -4.18 2.41 15.70
N HIS A 93 -5.30 2.50 16.39
CA HIS A 93 -5.49 1.89 17.70
C HIS A 93 -6.32 0.61 17.54
N ILE A 94 -5.69 -0.52 17.80
CA ILE A 94 -6.29 -1.85 17.69
C ILE A 94 -6.54 -2.37 19.11
N ALA A 95 -7.72 -2.93 19.35
CA ALA A 95 -8.02 -3.54 20.65
C ALA A 95 -7.14 -4.76 20.91
N GLN A 96 -6.33 -4.74 21.98
CA GLN A 96 -5.40 -5.81 22.32
C GLN A 96 -6.09 -7.17 22.40
N SER A 97 -7.32 -7.21 22.92
CA SER A 97 -8.14 -8.43 23.01
C SER A 97 -8.48 -9.08 21.68
N THR A 98 -8.29 -8.35 20.56
CA THR A 98 -8.54 -8.85 19.20
C THR A 98 -7.26 -9.25 18.46
N VAL A 99 -6.10 -9.09 19.09
CA VAL A 99 -4.78 -9.31 18.48
C VAL A 99 -4.24 -10.67 18.93
N THR A 100 -3.78 -11.46 17.97
CA THR A 100 -3.09 -12.73 18.22
C THR A 100 -1.69 -12.69 17.61
N TYR A 101 -0.67 -12.76 18.45
CA TYR A 101 0.71 -12.86 17.99
C TYR A 101 1.04 -14.29 17.52
N PRO A 102 1.96 -14.47 16.53
CA PRO A 102 2.69 -13.41 15.85
C PRO A 102 1.80 -12.65 14.85
N LEU A 103 2.05 -11.34 14.70
CA LEU A 103 1.48 -10.58 13.61
C LEU A 103 2.28 -10.85 12.33
N ILE A 104 1.59 -10.79 11.21
CA ILE A 104 2.15 -11.00 9.88
C ILE A 104 2.12 -9.66 9.13
N LEU A 105 3.28 -9.09 8.92
CA LEU A 105 3.47 -7.91 8.09
C LEU A 105 3.87 -8.34 6.68
N ARG A 106 3.08 -8.02 5.68
CA ARG A 106 3.25 -8.53 4.31
C ARG A 106 2.64 -7.60 3.26
N PRO A 107 3.02 -7.73 1.98
CA PRO A 107 2.24 -7.19 0.88
C PRO A 107 0.81 -7.76 0.87
N ARG A 108 -0.11 -7.07 0.21
CA ARG A 108 -1.47 -7.57 0.02
C ARG A 108 -1.48 -8.94 -0.68
N GLN A 109 -2.50 -9.73 -0.40
CA GLN A 109 -2.76 -11.00 -1.07
C GLN A 109 -4.14 -10.98 -1.76
N VAL A 110 -4.30 -11.89 -2.72
CA VAL A 110 -5.61 -12.09 -3.37
C VAL A 110 -6.59 -12.64 -2.33
N GLY A 111 -7.76 -12.02 -2.25
CA GLY A 111 -8.77 -12.41 -1.27
C GLY A 111 -8.76 -11.61 0.03
N ASP A 112 -7.72 -10.82 0.29
CA ASP A 112 -7.69 -9.91 1.45
C ASP A 112 -8.91 -9.00 1.47
N GLN A 113 -9.61 -8.99 2.60
CA GLN A 113 -10.80 -8.18 2.83
C GLN A 113 -10.61 -7.26 4.01
N LEU A 114 -11.12 -6.05 3.87
CA LEU A 114 -11.06 -5.01 4.89
C LEU A 114 -12.44 -4.34 5.02
N ARG A 115 -12.85 -4.07 6.24
CA ARG A 115 -14.01 -3.24 6.54
C ARG A 115 -13.54 -1.95 7.20
N LEU A 116 -13.66 -0.84 6.51
CA LEU A 116 -13.37 0.46 7.10
C LEU A 116 -14.55 0.96 7.95
N PRO A 117 -14.31 1.86 8.93
CA PRO A 117 -15.36 2.44 9.76
C PRO A 117 -16.49 3.04 8.91
N GLY A 118 -17.74 2.74 9.24
CA GLY A 118 -18.92 3.23 8.52
C GLY A 118 -19.12 2.68 7.11
N ARG A 119 -18.27 1.76 6.65
CA ARG A 119 -18.34 1.20 5.28
C ARG A 119 -18.56 -0.32 5.27
N ARG A 120 -18.94 -0.85 4.10
CA ARG A 120 -19.09 -2.31 3.90
C ARG A 120 -17.73 -2.97 3.70
N THR A 121 -17.67 -4.27 4.01
CA THR A 121 -16.50 -5.09 3.69
C THR A 121 -16.28 -5.15 2.18
N LYS A 122 -15.03 -4.92 1.76
CA LYS A 122 -14.58 -5.05 0.36
C LYS A 122 -13.20 -5.70 0.33
N THR A 123 -12.84 -6.23 -0.85
CA THR A 123 -11.46 -6.68 -1.07
C THR A 123 -10.50 -5.49 -1.08
N LEU A 124 -9.26 -5.68 -0.65
CA LEU A 124 -8.22 -4.64 -0.70
C LEU A 124 -8.04 -4.09 -2.12
N LYS A 125 -8.15 -4.96 -3.15
CA LYS A 125 -8.09 -4.52 -4.55
C LYS A 125 -9.16 -3.46 -4.85
N LYS A 126 -10.41 -3.66 -4.39
CA LYS A 126 -11.50 -2.70 -4.60
C LYS A 126 -11.29 -1.43 -3.80
N TRP A 127 -10.82 -1.54 -2.55
CA TRP A 127 -10.49 -0.38 -1.74
C TRP A 127 -9.42 0.48 -2.40
N TYR A 128 -8.31 -0.11 -2.86
CA TYR A 128 -7.23 0.62 -3.53
C TYR A 128 -7.69 1.33 -4.81
N ILE A 129 -8.68 0.78 -5.52
CA ILE A 129 -9.28 1.43 -6.69
C ILE A 129 -10.17 2.60 -6.26
N ASP A 130 -11.03 2.39 -5.27
CA ASP A 130 -11.98 3.40 -4.78
C ASP A 130 -11.25 4.62 -4.18
N GLU A 131 -10.19 4.38 -3.42
CA GLU A 131 -9.35 5.41 -2.80
C GLU A 131 -8.24 5.92 -3.76
N LYS A 132 -8.30 5.54 -5.05
CA LYS A 132 -7.39 5.98 -6.12
C LYS A 132 -5.91 5.75 -5.83
N ILE A 133 -5.57 4.71 -5.08
CA ILE A 133 -4.17 4.34 -4.83
C ILE A 133 -3.56 3.82 -6.13
N PRO A 134 -2.46 4.42 -6.61
CA PRO A 134 -1.80 4.01 -7.84
C PRO A 134 -1.39 2.54 -7.81
N ARG A 135 -1.52 1.87 -8.94
CA ARG A 135 -1.23 0.43 -9.03
C ARG A 135 0.18 0.08 -8.55
N GLN A 136 1.16 0.91 -8.90
CA GLN A 136 2.57 0.72 -8.55
C GLN A 136 2.79 0.77 -7.03
N ASN A 137 1.99 1.56 -6.31
CA ASN A 137 2.14 1.73 -4.87
C ASN A 137 1.48 0.60 -4.06
N ARG A 138 0.53 -0.15 -4.66
CA ARG A 138 -0.29 -1.13 -3.94
C ARG A 138 0.51 -2.30 -3.35
N GLU A 139 1.58 -2.70 -4.02
CA GLU A 139 2.42 -3.83 -3.57
C GLU A 139 3.45 -3.40 -2.51
N MET A 140 3.72 -2.10 -2.38
CA MET A 140 4.63 -1.58 -1.35
C MET A 140 3.91 -1.19 -0.05
N LEU A 141 2.58 -1.08 -0.07
CA LEU A 141 1.81 -0.74 1.12
C LEU A 141 1.69 -1.96 2.05
N PRO A 142 2.17 -1.84 3.30
CA PRO A 142 2.10 -2.94 4.24
C PRO A 142 0.67 -3.28 4.64
N VAL A 143 0.40 -4.57 4.73
CA VAL A 143 -0.79 -5.13 5.33
C VAL A 143 -0.39 -5.82 6.63
N LEU A 144 -1.05 -5.50 7.72
CA LEU A 144 -0.86 -6.13 9.01
C LEU A 144 -2.02 -7.11 9.28
N ALA A 145 -1.68 -8.35 9.57
CA ALA A 145 -2.63 -9.44 9.81
C ALA A 145 -2.20 -10.29 11.00
N ASP A 146 -3.09 -11.10 11.50
CA ASP A 146 -2.84 -12.22 12.39
C ASP A 146 -3.54 -13.49 11.86
N GLU A 147 -3.58 -14.56 12.62
CA GLU A 147 -4.27 -15.81 12.23
C GLU A 147 -5.78 -15.62 11.99
N ALA A 148 -6.40 -14.66 12.65
CA ALA A 148 -7.83 -14.37 12.52
C ALA A 148 -8.16 -13.41 11.36
N GLY A 149 -7.16 -12.86 10.67
CA GLY A 149 -7.32 -12.01 9.48
C GLY A 149 -6.66 -10.64 9.57
N LEU A 150 -7.11 -9.69 8.77
CA LEU A 150 -6.50 -8.36 8.70
C LEU A 150 -6.77 -7.53 9.95
N LEU A 151 -5.72 -6.89 10.46
CA LEU A 151 -5.79 -5.80 11.43
C LEU A 151 -5.96 -4.45 10.73
N GLY A 152 -5.30 -4.27 9.60
CA GLY A 152 -5.37 -3.05 8.79
C GLY A 152 -4.48 -3.10 7.56
N ALA A 153 -4.58 -2.06 6.74
CA ALA A 153 -3.76 -1.87 5.55
C ALA A 153 -3.30 -0.42 5.47
N ALA A 154 -1.99 -0.19 5.29
CA ALA A 154 -1.44 1.15 5.14
C ALA A 154 -2.07 1.87 3.93
N GLY A 155 -2.31 3.18 4.07
CA GLY A 155 -3.02 3.97 3.07
C GLY A 155 -4.54 3.78 3.03
N LEU A 156 -5.10 2.89 3.86
CA LEU A 156 -6.54 2.68 4.00
C LEU A 156 -7.03 2.85 5.43
N GLY A 157 -6.29 2.29 6.39
CA GLY A 157 -6.65 2.32 7.79
C GLY A 157 -6.92 0.95 8.41
N PRO A 158 -7.43 0.94 9.64
CA PRO A 158 -7.65 -0.28 10.42
C PRO A 158 -8.91 -1.03 9.99
N ASN A 159 -8.93 -2.33 10.29
CA ASN A 159 -10.11 -3.16 10.12
C ASN A 159 -11.11 -2.89 11.26
N TYR A 160 -12.30 -2.38 10.92
CA TYR A 160 -13.32 -1.95 11.87
C TYR A 160 -13.59 -2.94 13.03
N PRO A 161 -13.70 -4.26 12.81
CA PRO A 161 -13.94 -5.21 13.90
C PRO A 161 -12.80 -5.32 14.92
N ARG A 162 -11.63 -4.75 14.61
CA ARG A 162 -10.43 -4.82 15.44
C ARG A 162 -10.13 -3.52 16.20
N LEU A 163 -10.94 -2.48 15.97
CA LEU A 163 -10.70 -1.15 16.58
C LEU A 163 -10.80 -1.18 18.10
N ALA A 164 -9.86 -0.49 18.74
CA ALA A 164 -9.95 -0.18 20.16
C ALA A 164 -11.10 0.80 20.44
N GLN A 165 -11.67 0.67 21.63
CA GLN A 165 -12.59 1.66 22.19
C GLN A 165 -11.83 2.56 23.17
N PRO A 166 -12.30 3.80 23.42
CA PRO A 166 -11.66 4.69 24.39
C PRO A 166 -11.40 3.99 25.72
N GLY A 167 -10.16 4.10 26.24
CA GLY A 167 -9.76 3.52 27.51
C GLY A 167 -9.41 2.02 27.49
N GLN A 168 -9.35 1.41 26.30
CA GLN A 168 -8.86 0.02 26.11
C GLN A 168 -7.37 -0.01 25.83
#